data_4f94eb8126e7e68eddfb9417bc4acb1f
#
_entry.id   4f94eb8126e7e68eddfb9417bc4acb1f
#
_cell.length_a   1.000
_cell.length_b   1.000
_cell.length_c   1.000
_cell.angle_alpha   90.00
_cell.angle_beta   90.00
_cell.angle_gamma   90.00
#
_symmetry.space_group_name_H-M   'P 1'
#
loop_
_entity.id
_entity.type
_entity.pdbx_description
1 polymer ?
#
loop_
_entity_poly.entity_id
_entity_poly.type
_entity_poly.pdbx_seq_one_letter_code
_entity_poly.pdbx_strand_id
1 'polypeptide(L)'
;QRAAAIVADEIPSAVITLSSDLGRIGLLERENVALLNAALSGLAVQTINAFEAALHQVGINTPLYITQNDGTVVEAATAIRFPVYSFASGATNSMRGAAYLSSIDDAIVVDVGGTTTDVGQLVSGFPRESNTVVEIGGVRTLFRMPELLSFGLGGGSHVCLDPLQVGPLSVGYQLIHDGLIFGGSQLTATDIAVARGLLDLGNAELLHSIDTDTQSAVLTECERLLEEAVDRVKTRAGDTPLIAVGGGAFLVPDRLRGVSDLHHVTHGDCANAVGAAIAQVSGEVDQIFRDLSRTEAIEQATQLATSRALAAGAAEATLTTIETEDIP
;
A
#
# COMPACT_ATOMS: atom_id res chain seq x y z
N GLN A 1 0.37 10.98 29.99
CA GLN A 1 -0.83 11.84 30.15
C GLN A 1 -0.55 13.12 30.93
N ARG A 2 0.00 13.07 32.18
CA ARG A 2 0.26 14.26 32.99
C ARG A 2 1.26 15.23 32.31
N ALA A 3 2.34 14.71 31.70
CA ALA A 3 3.30 15.52 30.96
C ALA A 3 2.63 16.19 29.73
N ALA A 4 1.78 15.47 29.01
CA ALA A 4 1.04 16.03 27.87
C ALA A 4 0.12 17.19 28.29
N ALA A 5 -0.58 17.06 29.41
CA ALA A 5 -1.42 18.12 29.93
C ALA A 5 -0.60 19.40 30.27
N ILE A 6 0.59 19.23 30.90
CA ILE A 6 1.48 20.36 31.19
C ILE A 6 1.99 21.01 29.90
N VAL A 7 2.40 20.21 28.89
CA VAL A 7 2.88 20.76 27.61
C VAL A 7 1.77 21.50 26.88
N ALA A 8 0.54 20.98 26.90
CA ALA A 8 -0.60 21.64 26.28
C ALA A 8 -0.98 22.97 26.95
N ASP A 9 -0.78 23.07 28.27
CA ASP A 9 -1.01 24.29 29.04
C ASP A 9 0.06 25.37 28.76
N GLU A 10 1.34 24.95 28.77
CA GLU A 10 2.48 25.86 28.58
C GLU A 10 2.69 26.24 27.10
N ILE A 11 2.35 25.34 26.17
CA ILE A 11 2.54 25.53 24.72
C ILE A 11 1.27 25.10 23.98
N PRO A 12 0.22 25.95 23.95
CA PRO A 12 -1.08 25.58 23.37
C PRO A 12 -1.05 25.22 21.88
N SER A 13 0.01 25.64 21.16
CA SER A 13 0.23 25.30 19.74
C SER A 13 0.96 23.97 19.51
N ALA A 14 1.41 23.29 20.58
CA ALA A 14 2.14 22.04 20.44
C ALA A 14 1.22 20.89 19.98
N VAL A 15 1.63 20.18 18.94
CA VAL A 15 1.00 18.91 18.54
C VAL A 15 1.61 17.79 19.38
N ILE A 16 0.79 17.15 20.20
CA ILE A 16 1.25 16.16 21.16
C ILE A 16 0.82 14.77 20.69
N THR A 17 1.78 13.91 20.45
CA THR A 17 1.55 12.48 20.19
C THR A 17 1.95 11.67 21.42
N LEU A 18 1.01 10.88 21.95
CA LEU A 18 1.30 9.94 23.03
C LEU A 18 1.63 8.56 22.46
N SER A 19 2.78 8.02 22.81
CA SER A 19 3.16 6.66 22.37
C SER A 19 2.22 5.56 22.91
N SER A 20 1.45 5.84 23.96
CA SER A 20 0.40 4.95 24.47
C SER A 20 -0.82 4.83 23.55
N ASP A 21 -1.00 5.77 22.65
CA ASP A 21 -2.13 5.82 21.71
C ASP A 21 -1.77 5.16 20.37
N LEU A 22 -0.51 4.76 20.19
CA LEU A 22 0.07 4.28 18.92
C LEU A 22 0.86 2.99 19.12
N GLY A 23 0.78 2.12 18.13
CA GLY A 23 1.59 0.91 18.04
C GLY A 23 1.19 -0.19 19.03
N ARG A 24 1.81 -1.34 18.85
CA ARG A 24 1.66 -2.50 19.72
C ARG A 24 2.47 -2.35 21.01
N ILE A 25 2.32 -3.31 21.92
CA ILE A 25 3.11 -3.35 23.16
C ILE A 25 4.60 -3.41 22.84
N GLY A 26 5.35 -2.41 23.26
CA GLY A 26 6.78 -2.24 23.02
C GLY A 26 7.27 -0.95 23.68
N LEU A 27 8.56 -0.71 23.68
CA LEU A 27 9.15 0.52 24.23
C LEU A 27 9.70 1.39 23.11
N LEU A 28 10.86 1.01 22.56
CA LEU A 28 11.58 1.82 21.59
C LEU A 28 10.82 1.92 20.25
N GLU A 29 10.34 0.80 19.74
CA GLU A 29 9.61 0.73 18.47
C GLU A 29 8.32 1.56 18.53
N ARG A 30 7.61 1.54 19.67
CA ARG A 30 6.40 2.35 19.87
C ARG A 30 6.73 3.84 20.02
N GLU A 31 7.85 4.19 20.63
CA GLU A 31 8.33 5.57 20.70
C GLU A 31 8.69 6.09 19.30
N ASN A 32 9.35 5.26 18.49
CA ASN A 32 9.66 5.58 17.10
C ASN A 32 8.39 5.82 16.26
N VAL A 33 7.35 5.00 16.45
CA VAL A 33 6.03 5.25 15.80
C VAL A 33 5.46 6.60 16.20
N ALA A 34 5.57 6.98 17.48
CA ALA A 34 5.09 8.29 17.95
C ALA A 34 5.88 9.47 17.36
N LEU A 35 7.19 9.32 17.21
CA LEU A 35 8.04 10.31 16.54
C LEU A 35 7.69 10.44 15.05
N LEU A 36 7.49 9.31 14.37
CA LEU A 36 7.06 9.29 12.97
C LEU A 36 5.70 9.95 12.79
N ASN A 37 4.74 9.64 13.68
CA ASN A 37 3.42 10.28 13.68
C ASN A 37 3.53 11.80 13.85
N ALA A 38 4.34 12.26 14.80
CA ALA A 38 4.54 13.69 15.02
C ALA A 38 5.17 14.37 13.80
N ALA A 39 6.12 13.70 13.12
CA ALA A 39 6.74 14.23 11.90
C ALA A 39 5.75 14.33 10.73
N LEU A 40 4.77 13.44 10.64
CA LEU A 40 3.75 13.41 9.58
C LEU A 40 2.57 14.37 9.85
N SER A 41 2.37 14.84 11.08
CA SER A 41 1.17 15.59 11.49
C SER A 41 0.93 16.84 10.65
N GLY A 42 1.96 17.64 10.38
CA GLY A 42 1.83 18.88 9.60
C GLY A 42 1.41 18.58 8.15
N LEU A 43 1.99 17.57 7.54
CA LEU A 43 1.66 17.13 6.18
C LEU A 43 0.22 16.60 6.11
N ALA A 44 -0.18 15.79 7.09
CA ALA A 44 -1.53 15.23 7.14
C ALA A 44 -2.61 16.31 7.23
N VAL A 45 -2.44 17.29 8.12
CA VAL A 45 -3.35 18.45 8.24
C VAL A 45 -3.48 19.16 6.90
N GLN A 46 -2.36 19.49 6.28
CA GLN A 46 -2.35 20.23 5.02
C GLN A 46 -3.01 19.45 3.89
N THR A 47 -2.66 18.18 3.74
CA THR A 47 -3.14 17.35 2.63
C THR A 47 -4.63 17.03 2.77
N ILE A 48 -5.08 16.62 3.95
CA ILE A 48 -6.47 16.24 4.18
C ILE A 48 -7.39 17.45 4.05
N ASN A 49 -7.02 18.60 4.65
CA ASN A 49 -7.81 19.83 4.53
C ASN A 49 -7.87 20.33 3.07
N ALA A 50 -6.77 20.22 2.32
CA ALA A 50 -6.78 20.59 0.90
C ALA A 50 -7.69 19.67 0.08
N PHE A 51 -7.73 18.38 0.40
CA PHE A 51 -8.60 17.41 -0.25
C PHE A 51 -10.08 17.67 0.06
N GLU A 52 -10.42 17.93 1.33
CA GLU A 52 -11.78 18.33 1.72
C GLU A 52 -12.22 19.61 1.00
N ALA A 53 -11.37 20.63 0.95
CA ALA A 53 -11.66 21.86 0.24
C ALA A 53 -11.90 21.62 -1.26
N ALA A 54 -11.10 20.75 -1.90
CA ALA A 54 -11.30 20.40 -3.30
C ALA A 54 -12.62 19.67 -3.55
N LEU A 55 -13.01 18.72 -2.67
CA LEU A 55 -14.31 18.04 -2.74
C LEU A 55 -15.48 19.05 -2.63
N HIS A 56 -15.41 19.96 -1.68
CA HIS A 56 -16.43 21.01 -1.53
C HIS A 56 -16.54 21.92 -2.77
N GLN A 57 -15.42 22.27 -3.41
CA GLN A 57 -15.40 23.08 -4.63
C GLN A 57 -16.13 22.40 -5.80
N VAL A 58 -16.07 21.08 -5.88
CA VAL A 58 -16.80 20.31 -6.91
C VAL A 58 -18.21 19.89 -6.46
N GLY A 59 -18.68 20.39 -5.31
CA GLY A 59 -20.04 20.15 -4.80
C GLY A 59 -20.24 18.84 -4.06
N ILE A 60 -19.17 18.13 -3.70
CA ILE A 60 -19.23 16.90 -2.91
C ILE A 60 -19.18 17.28 -1.42
N ASN A 61 -20.29 17.04 -0.72
CA ASN A 61 -20.46 17.37 0.70
C ASN A 61 -20.75 16.08 1.51
N THR A 62 -19.86 15.11 1.44
CA THR A 62 -19.95 13.84 2.17
C THR A 62 -18.83 13.74 3.19
N PRO A 63 -18.96 12.96 4.27
CA PRO A 63 -17.86 12.67 5.15
C PRO A 63 -16.67 12.09 4.38
N LEU A 64 -15.47 12.55 4.69
CA LEU A 64 -14.23 12.03 4.11
C LEU A 64 -13.64 10.96 5.02
N TYR A 65 -13.40 9.80 4.44
CA TYR A 65 -12.70 8.69 5.06
C TYR A 65 -11.35 8.48 4.41
N ILE A 66 -10.35 8.15 5.20
CA ILE A 66 -8.98 7.88 4.76
C ILE A 66 -8.66 6.41 5.02
N THR A 67 -8.12 5.73 4.02
CA THR A 67 -7.71 4.33 4.16
C THR A 67 -6.46 4.19 5.02
N GLN A 68 -6.40 3.11 5.77
CA GLN A 68 -5.31 2.75 6.65
C GLN A 68 -4.42 1.65 6.07
N ASN A 69 -3.26 1.45 6.69
CA ASN A 69 -2.28 0.45 6.28
C ASN A 69 -2.80 -1.00 6.32
N ASP A 70 -3.83 -1.27 7.13
CA ASP A 70 -4.49 -2.57 7.26
C ASP A 70 -5.65 -2.79 6.26
N GLY A 71 -5.97 -1.79 5.42
CA GLY A 71 -7.05 -1.83 4.44
C GLY A 71 -8.41 -1.44 4.99
N THR A 72 -8.47 -0.89 6.20
CA THR A 72 -9.68 -0.28 6.76
C THR A 72 -9.73 1.23 6.50
N VAL A 73 -10.80 1.89 6.92
CA VAL A 73 -10.95 3.35 6.81
C VAL A 73 -11.25 3.99 8.15
N VAL A 74 -10.79 5.22 8.29
CA VAL A 74 -11.12 6.08 9.43
C VAL A 74 -11.58 7.46 8.94
N GLU A 75 -12.33 8.17 9.77
CA GLU A 75 -12.69 9.57 9.50
C GLU A 75 -11.44 10.45 9.35
N ALA A 76 -11.51 11.47 8.51
CA ALA A 76 -10.44 12.43 8.24
C ALA A 76 -9.81 13.00 9.52
N ALA A 77 -10.60 13.34 10.53
CA ALA A 77 -10.11 13.84 11.81
C ALA A 77 -9.20 12.83 12.55
N THR A 78 -9.53 11.54 12.49
CA THR A 78 -8.71 10.47 13.06
C THR A 78 -7.41 10.29 12.27
N ALA A 79 -7.46 10.34 10.94
CA ALA A 79 -6.29 10.25 10.08
C ALA A 79 -5.34 11.45 10.27
N ILE A 80 -5.86 12.65 10.52
CA ILE A 80 -5.07 13.83 10.89
C ILE A 80 -4.34 13.61 12.23
N ARG A 81 -5.00 13.01 13.20
CA ARG A 81 -4.40 12.72 14.50
C ARG A 81 -3.35 11.60 14.44
N PHE A 82 -3.61 10.58 13.63
CA PHE A 82 -2.77 9.38 13.53
C PHE A 82 -2.34 9.06 12.08
N PRO A 83 -1.65 10.00 11.38
CA PRO A 83 -1.28 9.82 9.98
C PRO A 83 -0.38 8.62 9.73
N VAL A 84 0.34 8.16 10.73
CA VAL A 84 1.20 6.98 10.64
C VAL A 84 0.46 5.70 10.24
N TYR A 85 -0.85 5.62 10.47
CA TYR A 85 -1.65 4.47 10.07
C TYR A 85 -2.11 4.50 8.62
N SER A 86 -1.85 5.58 7.87
CA SER A 86 -2.35 5.75 6.51
C SER A 86 -1.25 5.85 5.43
N PHE A 87 0.03 5.97 5.79
CA PHE A 87 1.07 6.28 4.81
C PHE A 87 1.39 5.14 3.83
N ALA A 88 1.11 3.88 4.18
CA ALA A 88 1.28 2.71 3.32
C ALA A 88 -0.05 2.19 2.73
N SER A 89 -1.15 2.94 2.90
CA SER A 89 -2.48 2.50 2.49
C SER A 89 -2.63 2.33 0.97
N GLY A 90 -1.80 2.99 0.16
CA GLY A 90 -1.84 2.86 -1.29
C GLY A 90 -1.65 1.42 -1.76
N ALA A 91 -0.58 0.77 -1.34
CA ALA A 91 -0.30 -0.62 -1.69
C ALA A 91 -1.38 -1.57 -1.16
N THR A 92 -1.85 -1.33 0.07
CA THR A 92 -2.96 -2.11 0.68
C THR A 92 -4.24 -1.99 -0.13
N ASN A 93 -4.59 -0.78 -0.57
CA ASN A 93 -5.74 -0.56 -1.44
C ASN A 93 -5.62 -1.35 -2.75
N SER A 94 -4.46 -1.29 -3.41
CA SER A 94 -4.22 -2.05 -4.63
C SER A 94 -4.40 -3.55 -4.42
N MET A 95 -3.90 -4.09 -3.32
CA MET A 95 -4.06 -5.50 -2.98
C MET A 95 -5.53 -5.87 -2.69
N ARG A 96 -6.25 -5.05 -1.92
CA ARG A 96 -7.69 -5.23 -1.65
C ARG A 96 -8.51 -5.16 -2.94
N GLY A 97 -8.20 -4.17 -3.79
CA GLY A 97 -8.83 -4.03 -5.09
C GLY A 97 -8.53 -5.21 -6.02
N ALA A 98 -7.32 -5.73 -6.00
CA ALA A 98 -6.93 -6.94 -6.74
C ALA A 98 -7.75 -8.16 -6.33
N ALA A 99 -7.91 -8.40 -5.01
CA ALA A 99 -8.76 -9.47 -4.48
C ALA A 99 -10.20 -9.33 -4.94
N TYR A 100 -10.77 -8.12 -4.82
CA TYR A 100 -12.14 -7.83 -5.23
C TYR A 100 -12.38 -8.04 -6.73
N LEU A 101 -11.49 -7.50 -7.58
CA LEU A 101 -11.61 -7.57 -9.04
C LEU A 101 -11.41 -8.98 -9.58
N SER A 102 -10.53 -9.77 -8.96
CA SER A 102 -10.25 -11.15 -9.38
C SER A 102 -11.17 -12.19 -8.74
N SER A 103 -11.80 -11.87 -7.60
CA SER A 103 -12.47 -12.81 -6.73
C SER A 103 -11.54 -13.95 -6.22
N ILE A 104 -10.26 -13.63 -6.02
CA ILE A 104 -9.24 -14.54 -5.49
C ILE A 104 -8.74 -13.98 -4.17
N ASP A 105 -8.94 -14.73 -3.09
CA ASP A 105 -8.64 -14.28 -1.73
C ASP A 105 -7.21 -14.65 -1.28
N ASP A 106 -6.61 -15.68 -1.86
CA ASP A 106 -5.27 -16.16 -1.52
C ASP A 106 -4.39 -16.17 -2.77
N ALA A 107 -3.54 -15.14 -2.92
CA ALA A 107 -2.68 -14.95 -4.09
C ALA A 107 -1.49 -14.04 -3.75
N ILE A 108 -0.51 -14.01 -4.64
CA ILE A 108 0.46 -12.93 -4.70
C ILE A 108 -0.15 -11.80 -5.53
N VAL A 109 -0.03 -10.57 -5.08
CA VAL A 109 -0.39 -9.39 -5.88
C VAL A 109 0.89 -8.68 -6.29
N VAL A 110 0.96 -8.34 -7.57
CA VAL A 110 2.01 -7.50 -8.15
C VAL A 110 1.33 -6.23 -8.67
N ASP A 111 1.56 -5.12 -7.98
CA ASP A 111 1.08 -3.80 -8.38
C ASP A 111 2.23 -3.05 -9.07
N VAL A 112 2.19 -2.98 -10.40
CA VAL A 112 3.18 -2.26 -11.20
C VAL A 112 2.66 -0.86 -11.49
N GLY A 113 3.28 0.12 -10.84
CA GLY A 113 2.98 1.53 -11.07
C GLY A 113 3.80 2.18 -12.19
N GLY A 114 3.85 3.51 -12.18
CA GLY A 114 4.70 4.27 -13.10
C GLY A 114 6.18 4.28 -12.70
N THR A 115 6.49 4.08 -11.42
CA THR A 115 7.85 4.24 -10.87
C THR A 115 8.32 3.01 -10.12
N THR A 116 7.44 2.38 -9.36
CA THR A 116 7.73 1.24 -8.48
C THR A 116 6.77 0.10 -8.74
N THR A 117 7.19 -1.07 -8.32
CA THR A 117 6.36 -2.28 -8.19
C THR A 117 6.28 -2.66 -6.72
N ASP A 118 5.06 -2.86 -6.24
CA ASP A 118 4.78 -3.40 -4.93
C ASP A 118 4.30 -4.84 -5.05
N VAL A 119 4.93 -5.74 -4.29
CA VAL A 119 4.58 -7.17 -4.28
C VAL A 119 4.23 -7.57 -2.86
N GLY A 120 3.07 -8.20 -2.70
CA GLY A 120 2.60 -8.67 -1.41
C GLY A 120 1.76 -9.93 -1.54
N GLN A 121 1.46 -10.56 -0.40
CA GLN A 121 0.62 -11.76 -0.36
C GLN A 121 -0.74 -11.43 0.26
N LEU A 122 -1.82 -11.87 -0.40
CA LEU A 122 -3.17 -11.91 0.14
C LEU A 122 -3.39 -13.19 0.93
N VAL A 123 -4.07 -13.04 2.05
CA VAL A 123 -4.60 -14.12 2.89
C VAL A 123 -6.04 -13.78 3.20
N SER A 124 -6.98 -14.62 2.77
CA SER A 124 -8.43 -14.39 2.95
C SER A 124 -8.89 -13.01 2.47
N GLY A 125 -8.35 -12.54 1.34
CA GLY A 125 -8.70 -11.28 0.71
C GLY A 125 -8.08 -10.02 1.35
N PHE A 126 -7.21 -10.19 2.37
CA PHE A 126 -6.48 -9.09 3.01
C PHE A 126 -4.98 -9.20 2.78
N PRO A 127 -4.26 -8.08 2.70
CA PRO A 127 -2.81 -8.11 2.69
C PRO A 127 -2.29 -8.80 3.95
N ARG A 128 -1.35 -9.72 3.77
CA ARG A 128 -0.67 -10.34 4.90
C ARG A 128 0.05 -9.27 5.70
N GLU A 129 -0.20 -9.23 7.00
CA GLU A 129 0.47 -8.29 7.89
C GLU A 129 1.87 -8.78 8.30
N SER A 130 2.78 -7.85 8.47
CA SER A 130 4.07 -8.13 9.09
C SER A 130 3.90 -8.34 10.59
N ASN A 131 4.22 -9.54 11.07
CA ASN A 131 4.24 -9.87 12.50
C ASN A 131 5.56 -9.49 13.18
N THR A 132 6.46 -8.85 12.45
CA THR A 132 7.78 -8.46 12.92
C THR A 132 7.94 -6.95 12.93
N VAL A 133 9.00 -6.50 13.59
CA VAL A 133 9.44 -5.10 13.54
C VAL A 133 9.64 -4.68 12.09
N VAL A 134 8.94 -3.64 11.68
CA VAL A 134 9.06 -3.06 10.33
C VAL A 134 10.06 -1.91 10.38
N GLU A 135 10.97 -1.87 9.42
CA GLU A 135 11.92 -0.77 9.29
C GLU A 135 11.44 0.23 8.25
N ILE A 136 11.26 1.49 8.66
CA ILE A 136 10.82 2.59 7.80
C ILE A 136 11.92 3.64 7.80
N GLY A 137 12.55 3.84 6.64
CA GLY A 137 13.63 4.81 6.50
C GLY A 137 14.81 4.57 7.45
N GLY A 138 15.14 3.31 7.76
CA GLY A 138 16.18 2.94 8.71
C GLY A 138 15.75 2.98 10.19
N VAL A 139 14.46 3.22 10.47
CA VAL A 139 13.92 3.31 11.83
C VAL A 139 13.01 2.12 12.12
N ARG A 140 13.32 1.38 13.17
CA ARG A 140 12.53 0.22 13.60
C ARG A 140 11.22 0.68 14.26
N THR A 141 10.10 0.15 13.76
CA THR A 141 8.75 0.47 14.21
C THR A 141 7.96 -0.81 14.50
N LEU A 142 6.92 -0.71 15.29
CA LEU A 142 6.03 -1.83 15.60
C LEU A 142 4.58 -1.35 15.59
N PHE A 143 3.93 -1.49 14.43
CA PHE A 143 2.51 -1.26 14.22
C PHE A 143 2.03 -2.07 13.01
N ARG A 144 0.73 -2.14 12.80
CA ARG A 144 0.16 -2.88 11.67
C ARG A 144 0.60 -2.30 10.34
N MET A 145 1.28 -3.13 9.58
CA MET A 145 1.68 -2.83 8.21
C MET A 145 1.57 -4.07 7.34
N PRO A 146 1.16 -3.90 6.08
CA PRO A 146 1.23 -5.00 5.13
C PRO A 146 2.69 -5.42 4.94
N GLU A 147 2.92 -6.72 4.80
CA GLU A 147 4.22 -7.23 4.40
C GLU A 147 4.36 -7.07 2.89
N LEU A 148 5.14 -6.07 2.49
CA LEU A 148 5.33 -5.67 1.12
C LEU A 148 6.81 -5.65 0.76
N LEU A 149 7.09 -6.02 -0.48
CA LEU A 149 8.37 -5.77 -1.13
C LEU A 149 8.16 -4.71 -2.21
N SER A 150 8.76 -3.53 -2.02
CA SER A 150 8.78 -2.45 -3.02
C SER A 150 10.12 -2.39 -3.71
N PHE A 151 10.13 -2.22 -5.04
CA PHE A 151 11.37 -2.02 -5.80
C PHE A 151 11.14 -1.13 -7.03
N GLY A 152 12.23 -0.57 -7.55
CA GLY A 152 12.19 0.43 -8.62
C GLY A 152 12.02 -0.18 -10.01
N LEU A 153 10.84 -0.75 -10.30
CA LEU A 153 10.38 -1.15 -11.62
C LEU A 153 8.98 -0.57 -11.85
N GLY A 154 8.78 0.11 -12.95
CA GLY A 154 7.48 0.65 -13.34
C GLY A 154 7.50 1.10 -14.79
N GLY A 155 6.38 1.58 -15.32
CA GLY A 155 6.28 2.02 -16.71
C GLY A 155 7.30 3.10 -17.09
N GLY A 156 7.59 4.04 -16.18
CA GLY A 156 8.57 5.11 -16.37
C GLY A 156 10.02 4.73 -16.05
N SER A 157 10.32 3.48 -15.71
CA SER A 157 11.68 3.04 -15.36
C SER A 157 12.63 3.29 -16.52
N HIS A 158 13.79 3.90 -16.22
CA HIS A 158 14.86 4.09 -17.18
C HIS A 158 15.39 2.74 -17.66
N VAL A 159 15.63 2.62 -18.95
CA VAL A 159 16.32 1.48 -19.55
C VAL A 159 17.73 1.94 -19.95
N CYS A 160 18.74 1.32 -19.35
CA CYS A 160 20.15 1.43 -19.73
C CYS A 160 20.53 0.17 -20.49
N LEU A 161 21.19 0.30 -21.63
CA LEU A 161 21.55 -0.86 -22.47
C LEU A 161 22.99 -1.34 -22.24
N ASP A 162 23.85 -0.52 -21.65
CA ASP A 162 25.25 -0.89 -21.37
C ASP A 162 25.71 -0.30 -20.02
N PRO A 163 25.75 -1.09 -18.94
CA PRO A 163 25.20 -2.45 -18.83
C PRO A 163 23.66 -2.46 -18.88
N LEU A 164 23.07 -3.58 -19.31
CA LEU A 164 21.62 -3.74 -19.33
C LEU A 164 21.05 -3.63 -17.92
N GLN A 165 20.19 -2.65 -17.72
CA GLN A 165 19.52 -2.39 -16.43
C GLN A 165 18.17 -1.70 -16.67
N VAL A 166 17.15 -2.11 -15.91
CA VAL A 166 15.82 -1.48 -15.88
C VAL A 166 15.58 -0.93 -14.48
N GLY A 167 15.34 0.39 -14.37
CA GLY A 167 15.24 1.06 -13.07
C GLY A 167 16.58 1.08 -12.31
N PRO A 168 16.59 1.40 -10.98
CA PRO A 168 15.46 1.92 -10.20
C PRO A 168 15.11 3.39 -10.52
N LEU A 169 15.92 4.08 -11.32
CA LEU A 169 15.60 5.43 -11.76
C LEU A 169 14.36 5.42 -12.68
N SER A 170 13.53 6.45 -12.56
CA SER A 170 12.31 6.57 -13.34
C SER A 170 12.04 8.02 -13.73
N VAL A 171 11.45 8.23 -14.90
CA VAL A 171 10.92 9.55 -15.30
C VAL A 171 9.65 9.91 -14.54
N GLY A 172 9.00 8.94 -13.90
CA GLY A 172 7.78 9.15 -13.14
C GLY A 172 6.69 9.86 -13.96
N TYR A 173 6.11 10.92 -13.42
CA TYR A 173 5.07 11.72 -14.07
C TYR A 173 5.57 12.50 -15.32
N GLN A 174 6.88 12.59 -15.52
CA GLN A 174 7.48 13.22 -16.70
C GLN A 174 7.47 12.30 -17.94
N LEU A 175 6.90 11.10 -17.87
CA LEU A 175 6.87 10.14 -18.97
C LEU A 175 6.40 10.77 -20.29
N ILE A 176 5.37 11.62 -20.24
CA ILE A 176 4.81 12.31 -21.42
C ILE A 176 5.74 13.36 -22.03
N HIS A 177 6.82 13.75 -21.35
CA HIS A 177 7.82 14.71 -21.84
C HIS A 177 9.14 14.02 -22.15
N ASP A 178 9.53 13.06 -21.33
CA ASP A 178 10.87 12.47 -21.37
C ASP A 178 10.92 11.14 -22.15
N GLY A 179 9.79 10.40 -22.22
CA GLY A 179 9.70 9.12 -22.93
C GLY A 179 9.86 9.26 -24.44
N LEU A 180 10.54 8.29 -25.07
CA LEU A 180 10.78 8.31 -26.51
C LEU A 180 9.48 8.30 -27.33
N ILE A 181 8.46 7.55 -26.90
CA ILE A 181 7.14 7.50 -27.58
C ILE A 181 6.42 8.85 -27.66
N PHE A 182 6.84 9.83 -26.86
CA PHE A 182 6.32 11.20 -26.86
C PHE A 182 7.31 12.21 -27.47
N GLY A 183 8.44 11.73 -28.04
CA GLY A 183 9.47 12.57 -28.65
C GLY A 183 10.52 13.08 -27.64
N GLY A 184 10.54 12.54 -26.42
CA GLY A 184 11.59 12.77 -25.43
C GLY A 184 12.91 12.09 -25.80
N SER A 185 13.83 12.03 -24.85
CA SER A 185 15.18 11.49 -25.06
C SER A 185 15.53 10.31 -24.14
N GLN A 186 14.62 9.92 -23.24
CA GLN A 186 14.85 8.85 -22.29
C GLN A 186 14.15 7.57 -22.73
N LEU A 187 14.91 6.49 -22.90
CA LEU A 187 14.34 5.17 -23.11
C LEU A 187 13.75 4.65 -21.78
N THR A 188 12.47 4.25 -21.81
CA THR A 188 11.73 3.76 -20.66
C THR A 188 11.16 2.36 -20.88
N ALA A 189 10.72 1.70 -19.79
CA ALA A 189 10.04 0.41 -19.89
C ALA A 189 8.73 0.51 -20.71
N THR A 190 8.03 1.64 -20.64
CA THR A 190 6.83 1.90 -21.47
C THR A 190 7.18 1.94 -22.96
N ASP A 191 8.30 2.56 -23.34
CA ASP A 191 8.74 2.58 -24.74
C ASP A 191 8.97 1.16 -25.27
N ILE A 192 9.61 0.30 -24.47
CA ILE A 192 9.83 -1.11 -24.83
C ILE A 192 8.50 -1.87 -24.97
N ALA A 193 7.55 -1.64 -24.05
CA ALA A 193 6.24 -2.27 -24.10
C ALA A 193 5.46 -1.86 -25.38
N VAL A 194 5.52 -0.58 -25.76
CA VAL A 194 4.91 -0.08 -26.99
C VAL A 194 5.62 -0.66 -28.23
N ALA A 195 6.96 -0.67 -28.24
CA ALA A 195 7.72 -1.25 -29.36
C ALA A 195 7.40 -2.74 -29.55
N ARG A 196 7.10 -3.46 -28.45
CA ARG A 196 6.72 -4.87 -28.47
C ARG A 196 5.23 -5.11 -28.79
N GLY A 197 4.41 -4.06 -28.81
CA GLY A 197 2.96 -4.14 -29.03
C GLY A 197 2.16 -4.62 -27.82
N LEU A 198 2.73 -4.52 -26.60
CA LEU A 198 2.05 -4.84 -25.34
C LEU A 198 1.12 -3.71 -24.88
N LEU A 199 1.36 -2.50 -25.38
CA LEU A 199 0.63 -1.29 -25.02
C LEU A 199 0.46 -0.40 -26.26
N ASP A 200 -0.72 0.17 -26.46
CA ASP A 200 -1.01 1.17 -27.47
C ASP A 200 -0.98 2.57 -26.82
N LEU A 201 0.14 3.28 -26.95
CA LEU A 201 0.35 4.58 -26.33
C LEU A 201 1.39 5.39 -27.12
N GLY A 202 1.15 6.69 -27.27
CA GLY A 202 2.10 7.60 -27.94
C GLY A 202 2.32 7.30 -29.42
N ASN A 203 3.55 7.49 -29.91
CA ASN A 203 3.91 7.24 -31.29
C ASN A 203 4.96 6.12 -31.42
N ALA A 204 4.52 4.91 -31.76
CA ALA A 204 5.37 3.73 -31.93
C ALA A 204 6.41 3.91 -33.08
N GLU A 205 6.18 4.80 -34.06
CA GLU A 205 7.14 5.05 -35.12
C GLU A 205 8.47 5.61 -34.61
N LEU A 206 8.46 6.30 -33.51
CA LEU A 206 9.68 6.85 -32.88
C LEU A 206 10.60 5.75 -32.30
N LEU A 207 10.11 4.51 -32.21
CA LEU A 207 10.84 3.38 -31.60
C LEU A 207 11.48 2.44 -32.66
N HIS A 208 11.41 2.74 -33.94
CA HIS A 208 11.92 1.86 -35.01
C HIS A 208 13.42 1.53 -34.92
N SER A 209 14.18 2.35 -34.20
CA SER A 209 15.62 2.11 -33.97
C SER A 209 15.89 1.06 -32.89
N ILE A 210 14.89 0.63 -32.12
CA ILE A 210 15.03 -0.36 -31.06
C ILE A 210 14.75 -1.73 -31.66
N ASP A 211 15.80 -2.52 -31.87
CA ASP A 211 15.67 -3.86 -32.44
C ASP A 211 14.97 -4.86 -31.50
N THR A 212 14.49 -5.94 -32.08
CA THR A 212 13.72 -6.97 -31.35
C THR A 212 14.54 -7.68 -30.27
N ASP A 213 15.85 -7.82 -30.43
CA ASP A 213 16.73 -8.47 -29.46
C ASP A 213 16.87 -7.58 -28.22
N THR A 214 17.04 -6.28 -28.41
CA THR A 214 17.04 -5.27 -27.33
C THR A 214 15.72 -5.29 -26.58
N GLN A 215 14.58 -5.25 -27.30
CA GLN A 215 13.25 -5.32 -26.65
C GLN A 215 13.11 -6.59 -25.80
N SER A 216 13.52 -7.74 -26.33
CA SER A 216 13.44 -9.02 -25.64
C SER A 216 14.36 -9.07 -24.41
N ALA A 217 15.58 -8.55 -24.52
CA ALA A 217 16.50 -8.49 -23.40
C ALA A 217 15.97 -7.64 -22.23
N VAL A 218 15.37 -6.49 -22.52
CA VAL A 218 14.77 -5.61 -21.50
C VAL A 218 13.57 -6.28 -20.82
N LEU A 219 12.69 -6.91 -21.57
CA LEU A 219 11.54 -7.62 -20.99
C LEU A 219 11.98 -8.83 -20.14
N THR A 220 13.03 -9.54 -20.56
CA THR A 220 13.62 -10.63 -19.76
C THR A 220 14.21 -10.11 -18.45
N GLU A 221 14.81 -8.91 -18.44
CA GLU A 221 15.28 -8.30 -17.20
C GLU A 221 14.11 -7.89 -16.28
N CYS A 222 13.01 -7.35 -16.84
CA CYS A 222 11.80 -7.08 -16.07
C CYS A 222 11.24 -8.38 -15.45
N GLU A 223 11.14 -9.45 -16.23
CA GLU A 223 10.70 -10.78 -15.77
C GLU A 223 11.57 -11.29 -14.64
N ARG A 224 12.90 -11.21 -14.76
CA ARG A 224 13.85 -11.61 -13.73
C ARG A 224 13.63 -10.86 -12.42
N LEU A 225 13.42 -9.54 -12.46
CA LEU A 225 13.16 -8.72 -11.28
C LEU A 225 11.83 -9.10 -10.61
N LEU A 226 10.80 -9.37 -11.41
CA LEU A 226 9.50 -9.82 -10.92
C LEU A 226 9.58 -11.21 -10.29
N GLU A 227 10.28 -12.16 -10.92
CA GLU A 227 10.49 -13.51 -10.35
C GLU A 227 11.22 -13.46 -9.02
N GLU A 228 12.28 -12.64 -8.90
CA GLU A 228 13.00 -12.45 -7.63
C GLU A 228 12.08 -11.88 -6.54
N ALA A 229 11.24 -10.92 -6.89
CA ALA A 229 10.29 -10.31 -5.96
C ALA A 229 9.23 -11.33 -5.49
N VAL A 230 8.66 -12.08 -6.44
CA VAL A 230 7.69 -13.16 -6.15
C VAL A 230 8.31 -14.21 -5.22
N ASP A 231 9.52 -14.68 -5.50
CA ASP A 231 10.19 -15.69 -4.67
C ASP A 231 10.43 -15.20 -3.24
N ARG A 232 10.77 -13.93 -3.06
CA ARG A 232 11.00 -13.32 -1.74
C ARG A 232 9.73 -13.14 -0.90
N VAL A 233 8.58 -12.95 -1.54
CA VAL A 233 7.29 -12.71 -0.85
C VAL A 233 6.58 -14.02 -0.54
N LYS A 234 6.88 -15.10 -1.27
CA LYS A 234 6.26 -16.42 -1.05
C LYS A 234 6.54 -16.95 0.36
N THR A 235 5.48 -17.43 1.00
CA THR A 235 5.54 -18.02 2.35
C THR A 235 5.49 -19.54 2.34
N ARG A 236 5.18 -20.14 1.19
CA ARG A 236 5.05 -21.59 1.00
C ARG A 236 5.87 -22.05 -0.19
N ALA A 237 6.39 -23.26 -0.09
CA ALA A 237 6.96 -23.95 -1.25
C ALA A 237 5.83 -24.29 -2.23
N GLY A 238 6.14 -24.27 -3.54
CA GLY A 238 5.18 -24.55 -4.61
C GLY A 238 4.67 -23.30 -5.31
N ASP A 239 3.92 -23.51 -6.38
CA ASP A 239 3.40 -22.42 -7.20
C ASP A 239 2.15 -21.81 -6.55
N THR A 240 2.02 -20.49 -6.65
CA THR A 240 0.94 -19.71 -6.04
C THR A 240 0.26 -18.86 -7.11
N PRO A 241 -1.07 -18.66 -7.08
CA PRO A 241 -1.75 -17.72 -7.97
C PRO A 241 -1.16 -16.30 -7.84
N LEU A 242 -1.13 -15.57 -8.96
CA LEU A 242 -0.67 -14.20 -8.99
C LEU A 242 -1.71 -13.32 -9.68
N ILE A 243 -1.96 -12.14 -9.11
CA ILE A 243 -2.82 -11.12 -9.69
C ILE A 243 -1.96 -9.91 -10.02
N ALA A 244 -1.94 -9.52 -11.31
CA ALA A 244 -1.24 -8.35 -11.81
C ALA A 244 -2.20 -7.16 -11.88
N VAL A 245 -1.83 -6.05 -11.22
CA VAL A 245 -2.58 -4.79 -11.20
C VAL A 245 -1.64 -3.59 -11.41
N GLY A 246 -2.23 -2.40 -11.45
CA GLY A 246 -1.51 -1.15 -11.67
C GLY A 246 -1.40 -0.76 -13.14
N GLY A 247 -1.12 0.51 -13.38
CA GLY A 247 -1.00 1.06 -14.74
C GLY A 247 0.18 0.53 -15.55
N GLY A 248 1.15 -0.10 -14.89
CA GLY A 248 2.31 -0.77 -15.50
C GLY A 248 2.19 -2.29 -15.59
N ALA A 249 1.01 -2.86 -15.30
CA ALA A 249 0.81 -4.32 -15.32
C ALA A 249 1.11 -5.01 -16.65
N PHE A 250 1.19 -4.24 -17.75
CA PHE A 250 1.65 -4.72 -19.07
C PHE A 250 3.10 -5.24 -19.05
N LEU A 251 3.90 -4.91 -18.03
CA LEU A 251 5.26 -5.44 -17.84
C LEU A 251 5.29 -6.82 -17.20
N VAL A 252 4.16 -7.29 -16.65
CA VAL A 252 4.04 -8.63 -16.07
C VAL A 252 3.75 -9.61 -17.21
N PRO A 253 4.63 -10.58 -17.52
CA PRO A 253 4.41 -11.53 -18.60
C PRO A 253 3.30 -12.53 -18.22
N ASP A 254 2.78 -13.25 -19.21
CA ASP A 254 1.72 -14.25 -18.99
C ASP A 254 2.16 -15.45 -18.13
N ARG A 255 3.44 -15.62 -17.91
CA ARG A 255 4.03 -16.69 -17.10
C ARG A 255 5.22 -16.20 -16.32
N LEU A 256 5.29 -16.57 -15.05
CA LEU A 256 6.42 -16.33 -14.15
C LEU A 256 6.75 -17.62 -13.41
N ARG A 257 8.02 -17.83 -13.14
CA ARG A 257 8.47 -18.97 -12.33
C ARG A 257 7.92 -18.88 -10.91
N GLY A 258 7.40 -19.98 -10.40
CA GLY A 258 6.81 -20.06 -9.06
C GLY A 258 5.38 -19.54 -8.98
N VAL A 259 4.74 -19.29 -10.13
CA VAL A 259 3.33 -18.87 -10.26
C VAL A 259 2.53 -20.00 -10.91
N SER A 260 1.41 -20.40 -10.30
CA SER A 260 0.52 -21.42 -10.86
C SER A 260 -0.37 -20.86 -11.97
N ASP A 261 -1.02 -19.75 -11.69
CA ASP A 261 -1.95 -19.06 -12.57
C ASP A 261 -1.73 -17.55 -12.45
N LEU A 262 -1.58 -16.87 -13.59
CA LEU A 262 -1.38 -15.44 -13.63
C LEU A 262 -2.65 -14.76 -14.17
N HIS A 263 -3.16 -13.80 -13.41
CA HIS A 263 -4.42 -13.11 -13.70
C HIS A 263 -4.16 -11.63 -13.97
N HIS A 264 -4.35 -11.22 -15.22
CA HIS A 264 -4.53 -9.81 -15.59
C HIS A 264 -6.01 -9.47 -15.45
N VAL A 265 -6.37 -8.67 -14.45
CA VAL A 265 -7.77 -8.39 -14.15
C VAL A 265 -8.28 -7.17 -14.91
N THR A 266 -9.52 -7.22 -15.35
CA THR A 266 -10.20 -6.06 -15.94
C THR A 266 -10.25 -4.94 -14.90
N HIS A 267 -9.89 -3.71 -15.31
CA HIS A 267 -9.76 -2.56 -14.41
C HIS A 267 -8.67 -2.68 -13.34
N GLY A 268 -7.66 -3.55 -13.56
CA GLY A 268 -6.52 -3.68 -12.66
C GLY A 268 -5.72 -2.39 -12.50
N ASP A 269 -5.73 -1.51 -13.50
CA ASP A 269 -5.18 -0.16 -13.46
C ASP A 269 -5.85 0.76 -12.43
N CYS A 270 -7.10 0.46 -12.07
CA CYS A 270 -7.88 1.16 -11.05
C CYS A 270 -7.95 0.42 -9.70
N ALA A 271 -7.20 -0.68 -9.52
CA ALA A 271 -7.29 -1.53 -8.31
C ALA A 271 -7.15 -0.72 -7.01
N ASN A 272 -6.27 0.27 -6.97
CA ASN A 272 -6.10 1.16 -5.81
C ASN A 272 -7.41 1.88 -5.45
N ALA A 273 -8.08 2.50 -6.42
CA ALA A 273 -9.33 3.21 -6.22
C ALA A 273 -10.47 2.26 -5.83
N VAL A 274 -10.51 1.06 -6.42
CA VAL A 274 -11.48 0.01 -6.07
C VAL A 274 -11.27 -0.42 -4.62
N GLY A 275 -10.04 -0.70 -4.21
CA GLY A 275 -9.71 -1.10 -2.84
C GLY A 275 -10.09 -0.03 -1.81
N ALA A 276 -9.84 1.24 -2.11
CA ALA A 276 -10.27 2.35 -1.26
C ALA A 276 -11.81 2.44 -1.16
N ALA A 277 -12.52 2.20 -2.27
CA ALA A 277 -13.98 2.29 -2.32
C ALA A 277 -14.69 1.15 -1.54
N ILE A 278 -14.09 -0.02 -1.44
CA ILE A 278 -14.63 -1.17 -0.71
C ILE A 278 -14.15 -1.28 0.73
N ALA A 279 -13.23 -0.41 1.15
CA ALA A 279 -12.67 -0.44 2.49
C ALA A 279 -13.74 -0.21 3.56
N GLN A 280 -13.59 -0.88 4.69
CA GLN A 280 -14.57 -0.93 5.76
C GLN A 280 -14.03 -0.26 7.02
N VAL A 281 -14.93 0.30 7.81
CA VAL A 281 -14.59 0.82 9.15
C VAL A 281 -14.28 -0.34 10.07
N SER A 282 -13.23 -0.20 10.89
CA SER A 282 -12.84 -1.19 11.89
C SER A 282 -12.76 -0.61 13.30
N GLY A 283 -12.78 -1.48 14.29
CA GLY A 283 -12.43 -1.18 15.67
C GLY A 283 -11.41 -2.20 16.18
N GLU A 284 -10.28 -1.72 16.63
CA GLU A 284 -9.17 -2.54 17.10
C GLU A 284 -8.90 -2.27 18.58
N VAL A 285 -8.48 -3.33 19.32
CA VAL A 285 -8.02 -3.24 20.70
C VAL A 285 -6.75 -4.07 20.85
N ASP A 286 -5.65 -3.43 21.19
CA ASP A 286 -4.40 -4.06 21.59
C ASP A 286 -4.03 -3.55 22.99
N GLN A 287 -4.29 -4.34 24.01
CA GLN A 287 -3.99 -3.96 25.40
C GLN A 287 -3.85 -5.16 26.32
N ILE A 288 -3.20 -4.94 27.46
CA ILE A 288 -3.08 -5.95 28.52
C ILE A 288 -4.30 -5.86 29.44
N PHE A 289 -5.03 -6.97 29.56
CA PHE A 289 -6.07 -7.16 30.55
C PHE A 289 -5.46 -7.85 31.78
N ARG A 290 -5.69 -7.30 32.96
CA ARG A 290 -5.17 -7.85 34.25
C ARG A 290 -6.32 -8.35 35.11
N ASP A 291 -6.05 -9.38 35.86
CA ASP A 291 -6.98 -9.94 36.84
C ASP A 291 -8.30 -10.47 36.23
N LEU A 292 -8.27 -10.86 34.94
CA LEU A 292 -9.37 -11.48 34.20
C LEU A 292 -8.98 -12.88 33.75
N SER A 293 -9.98 -13.75 33.61
CA SER A 293 -9.80 -14.99 32.86
C SER A 293 -9.65 -14.70 31.39
N ARG A 294 -9.11 -15.66 30.61
CA ARG A 294 -8.97 -15.55 29.15
C ARG A 294 -10.31 -15.19 28.47
N THR A 295 -11.39 -15.84 28.88
CA THR A 295 -12.73 -15.60 28.33
C THR A 295 -13.20 -14.18 28.60
N GLU A 296 -13.08 -13.71 29.83
CA GLU A 296 -13.47 -12.35 30.24
C GLU A 296 -12.62 -11.29 29.51
N ALA A 297 -11.32 -11.54 29.33
CA ALA A 297 -10.43 -10.64 28.58
C ALA A 297 -10.84 -10.52 27.11
N ILE A 298 -11.14 -11.65 26.45
CA ILE A 298 -11.63 -11.67 25.06
C ILE A 298 -12.98 -10.96 24.93
N GLU A 299 -13.92 -11.22 25.84
CA GLU A 299 -15.23 -10.55 25.85
C GLU A 299 -15.08 -9.03 26.00
N GLN A 300 -14.24 -8.59 26.94
CA GLN A 300 -13.99 -7.16 27.15
C GLN A 300 -13.29 -6.51 25.96
N ALA A 301 -12.30 -7.18 25.36
CA ALA A 301 -11.64 -6.72 24.15
C ALA A 301 -12.64 -6.56 22.98
N THR A 302 -13.49 -7.57 22.77
CA THR A 302 -14.53 -7.54 21.74
C THR A 302 -15.52 -6.40 21.95
N GLN A 303 -15.97 -6.16 23.17
CA GLN A 303 -16.86 -5.06 23.50
C GLN A 303 -16.23 -3.69 23.21
N LEU A 304 -14.94 -3.53 23.57
CA LEU A 304 -14.20 -2.29 23.29
C LEU A 304 -13.99 -2.08 21.81
N ALA A 305 -13.61 -3.13 21.05
CA ALA A 305 -13.45 -3.07 19.60
C ALA A 305 -14.77 -2.72 18.92
N THR A 306 -15.88 -3.37 19.31
CA THR A 306 -17.23 -3.05 18.84
C THR A 306 -17.57 -1.58 19.09
N SER A 307 -17.32 -1.08 20.30
CA SER A 307 -17.61 0.32 20.65
C SER A 307 -16.80 1.30 19.79
N ARG A 308 -15.54 0.97 19.50
CA ARG A 308 -14.67 1.79 18.62
C ARG A 308 -15.17 1.78 17.19
N ALA A 309 -15.54 0.62 16.65
CA ALA A 309 -16.10 0.52 15.29
C ALA A 309 -17.40 1.33 15.13
N LEU A 310 -18.31 1.23 16.12
CA LEU A 310 -19.54 2.01 16.13
C LEU A 310 -19.28 3.52 16.22
N ALA A 311 -18.33 3.92 17.06
CA ALA A 311 -17.92 5.33 17.18
C ALA A 311 -17.28 5.86 15.89
N ALA A 312 -16.64 4.98 15.10
CA ALA A 312 -16.07 5.30 13.80
C ALA A 312 -17.09 5.22 12.64
N GLY A 313 -18.37 4.98 12.93
CA GLY A 313 -19.45 5.01 11.93
C GLY A 313 -19.87 3.65 11.37
N ALA A 314 -19.42 2.53 11.95
CA ALA A 314 -19.89 1.21 11.54
C ALA A 314 -21.38 0.99 11.89
N ALA A 315 -22.08 0.24 11.06
CA ALA A 315 -23.45 -0.20 11.35
C ALA A 315 -23.43 -1.47 12.23
N GLU A 316 -24.10 -1.45 13.37
CA GLU A 316 -24.09 -2.55 14.37
C GLU A 316 -24.44 -3.92 13.75
N ALA A 317 -25.44 -3.96 12.85
CA ALA A 317 -25.89 -5.20 12.21
C ALA A 317 -24.87 -5.82 11.25
N THR A 318 -23.80 -5.11 10.90
CA THR A 318 -22.75 -5.58 9.95
C THR A 318 -21.44 -5.89 10.63
N LEU A 319 -21.35 -5.72 11.94
CA LEU A 319 -20.11 -5.97 12.69
C LEU A 319 -19.82 -7.47 12.78
N THR A 320 -18.58 -7.81 12.43
CA THR A 320 -18.05 -9.17 12.58
C THR A 320 -16.67 -9.11 13.22
N THR A 321 -16.35 -10.07 14.08
CA THR A 321 -14.99 -10.23 14.60
C THR A 321 -14.14 -10.91 13.51
N ILE A 322 -13.09 -10.24 13.06
CA ILE A 322 -12.20 -10.76 12.02
C ILE A 322 -11.08 -11.60 12.66
N GLU A 323 -10.50 -11.10 13.75
CA GLU A 323 -9.34 -11.74 14.38
C GLU A 323 -9.38 -11.55 15.88
N THR A 324 -8.93 -12.57 16.62
CA THR A 324 -8.67 -12.49 18.05
C THR A 324 -7.38 -13.22 18.36
N GLU A 325 -6.38 -12.48 18.82
CA GLU A 325 -5.10 -13.02 19.23
C GLU A 325 -4.96 -12.89 20.75
N ASP A 326 -4.49 -13.94 21.41
CA ASP A 326 -4.28 -14.02 22.84
C ASP A 326 -2.81 -14.40 23.08
N ILE A 327 -2.07 -13.50 23.71
CA ILE A 327 -0.67 -13.71 24.07
C ILE A 327 -0.63 -13.88 25.60
N PRO A 328 -0.45 -15.12 26.12
CA PRO A 328 -0.50 -15.44 27.53
C PRO A 328 0.65 -14.85 28.36
#